data_a86b9ba3309ba253d9b975d7e8939bf4
#
_entry.id   a86b9ba3309ba253d9b975d7e8939bf4
#
_cell.length_a   1.000
_cell.length_b   1.000
_cell.length_c   1.000
_cell.angle_alpha   90.00
_cell.angle_beta   90.00
_cell.angle_gamma   90.00
#
_symmetry.space_group_name_H-M   'P 1'
#
loop_
_entity.id
_entity.type
_entity.pdbx_description
1 polymer ?
#
loop_
_entity_poly.entity_id
_entity_poly.type
_entity_poly.pdbx_seq_one_letter_code
_entity_poly.pdbx_strand_id
1 'polypeptide(L)'
;HLERAVGAVRAEFDALLSDLSKKSNTRIGITDWEVTGDAFQIEENDPLVSALQKAHCSVAGRVLPVGAKPFVDDGNQFIARAGITALTHGPAAHGAHTTQERVSVDELLRVARVYALTALGFCPG
;
A
#
# COMPACT_ATOMS: atom_id res chain seq x y z
N HIS A 1 -9.08 -1.83 -10.61
CA HIS A 1 -8.84 -3.09 -9.87
C HIS A 1 -9.56 -3.15 -8.52
N LEU A 2 -10.08 -2.05 -8.00
CA LEU A 2 -10.87 -1.97 -6.76
C LEU A 2 -12.24 -2.65 -6.86
N GLU A 3 -12.71 -2.94 -8.06
CA GLU A 3 -14.08 -3.41 -8.30
C GLU A 3 -14.26 -4.94 -8.25
N ARG A 4 -13.17 -5.70 -8.09
CA ARG A 4 -13.26 -7.16 -8.07
C ARG A 4 -13.41 -7.68 -6.65
N ALA A 5 -14.60 -8.20 -6.35
CA ALA A 5 -14.85 -8.88 -5.09
C ALA A 5 -13.88 -10.07 -4.91
N VAL A 6 -13.37 -10.25 -3.68
CA VAL A 6 -12.47 -11.36 -3.31
C VAL A 6 -13.00 -12.71 -3.77
N GLY A 7 -14.32 -12.93 -3.68
CA GLY A 7 -14.97 -14.16 -4.16
C GLY A 7 -14.82 -14.40 -5.66
N ALA A 8 -14.83 -13.36 -6.49
CA ALA A 8 -14.62 -13.50 -7.93
C ALA A 8 -13.17 -13.89 -8.25
N VAL A 9 -12.20 -13.30 -7.54
CA VAL A 9 -10.79 -13.67 -7.66
C VAL A 9 -10.57 -15.12 -7.25
N ARG A 10 -11.16 -15.55 -6.13
CA ARG A 10 -11.07 -16.93 -5.66
C ARG A 10 -11.64 -17.91 -6.70
N ALA A 11 -12.80 -17.62 -7.27
CA ALA A 11 -13.41 -18.47 -8.29
C ALA A 11 -12.53 -18.62 -9.55
N GLU A 12 -11.84 -17.56 -9.97
CA GLU A 12 -10.87 -17.63 -11.07
C GLU A 12 -9.67 -18.52 -10.75
N PHE A 13 -9.13 -18.41 -9.53
CA PHE A 13 -8.04 -19.29 -9.08
C PHE A 13 -8.50 -20.77 -9.07
N ASP A 14 -9.65 -21.06 -8.51
CA ASP A 14 -10.18 -22.42 -8.45
C ASP A 14 -10.41 -23.00 -9.86
N ALA A 15 -10.91 -22.20 -10.82
CA ALA A 15 -11.06 -22.61 -12.21
C ALA A 15 -9.70 -22.87 -12.88
N LEU A 16 -8.71 -21.99 -12.68
CA LEU A 16 -7.37 -22.16 -13.20
C LEU A 16 -6.69 -23.43 -12.66
N LEU A 17 -6.77 -23.68 -11.36
CA LEU A 17 -6.18 -24.84 -10.74
C LEU A 17 -6.87 -26.15 -11.17
N SER A 18 -8.19 -26.11 -11.39
CA SER A 18 -8.93 -27.24 -11.96
C SER A 18 -8.43 -27.58 -13.37
N ASP A 19 -8.25 -26.59 -14.23
CA ASP A 19 -7.74 -26.79 -15.58
C ASP A 19 -6.27 -27.32 -15.59
N LEU A 20 -5.42 -26.75 -14.75
CA LEU A 20 -4.05 -27.24 -14.58
C LEU A 20 -4.01 -28.68 -14.04
N SER A 21 -4.85 -29.01 -13.08
CA SER A 21 -4.97 -30.38 -12.55
C SER A 21 -5.31 -31.40 -13.65
N LYS A 22 -6.25 -31.05 -14.53
CA LYS A 22 -6.64 -31.89 -15.67
C LYS A 22 -5.51 -32.05 -16.67
N LYS A 23 -4.82 -30.95 -17.02
CA LYS A 23 -3.73 -30.95 -18.01
C LYS A 23 -2.49 -31.69 -17.54
N SER A 24 -2.17 -31.62 -16.25
CA SER A 24 -1.00 -32.24 -15.65
C SER A 24 -1.25 -33.64 -15.10
N ASN A 25 -2.49 -34.11 -15.10
CA ASN A 25 -2.92 -35.32 -14.40
C ASN A 25 -2.47 -35.37 -12.94
N THR A 26 -2.45 -34.20 -12.28
CA THR A 26 -1.99 -34.00 -10.90
C THR A 26 -3.06 -33.27 -10.12
N ARG A 27 -3.31 -33.69 -8.89
CA ARG A 27 -4.25 -32.98 -8.02
C ARG A 27 -3.59 -31.69 -7.49
N ILE A 28 -4.10 -30.54 -7.92
CA ILE A 28 -3.66 -29.22 -7.49
C ILE A 28 -4.84 -28.52 -6.83
N GLY A 29 -4.60 -27.91 -5.68
CA GLY A 29 -5.63 -27.17 -4.94
C GLY A 29 -5.03 -26.14 -4.00
N ILE A 30 -5.88 -25.24 -3.50
CA ILE A 30 -5.50 -24.25 -2.50
C ILE A 30 -5.67 -24.88 -1.13
N THR A 31 -4.58 -24.98 -0.38
CA THR A 31 -4.57 -25.53 1.00
C THR A 31 -4.85 -24.44 2.03
N ASP A 32 -4.51 -23.19 1.70
CA ASP A 32 -4.73 -22.04 2.57
C ASP A 32 -5.06 -20.81 1.73
N TRP A 33 -6.00 -19.99 2.22
CA TRP A 33 -6.43 -18.77 1.57
C TRP A 33 -6.69 -17.70 2.62
N GLU A 34 -5.80 -16.74 2.70
CA GLU A 34 -5.90 -15.61 3.59
C GLU A 34 -6.21 -14.31 2.82
N VAL A 35 -7.16 -13.53 3.34
CA VAL A 35 -7.45 -12.19 2.86
C VAL A 35 -6.90 -11.20 3.89
N THR A 36 -5.78 -10.60 3.57
CA THR A 36 -5.09 -9.68 4.48
C THR A 36 -5.72 -8.28 4.55
N GLY A 37 -6.61 -7.96 3.63
CA GLY A 37 -7.37 -6.71 3.61
C GLY A 37 -7.88 -6.40 2.20
N ASP A 38 -8.94 -5.62 2.13
CA ASP A 38 -9.47 -5.14 0.86
C ASP A 38 -8.61 -4.01 0.28
N ALA A 39 -8.66 -3.85 -1.04
CA ALA A 39 -8.12 -2.67 -1.68
C ALA A 39 -8.89 -1.42 -1.23
N PHE A 40 -8.21 -0.29 -1.14
CA PHE A 40 -8.83 0.97 -0.79
C PHE A 40 -8.35 2.10 -1.70
N GLN A 41 -9.10 3.16 -1.70
CA GLN A 41 -8.75 4.43 -2.34
C GLN A 41 -9.16 5.56 -1.40
N ILE A 42 -8.35 6.60 -1.36
CA ILE A 42 -8.66 7.86 -0.70
C ILE A 42 -8.76 8.97 -1.74
N GLU A 43 -9.53 10.00 -1.44
CA GLU A 43 -9.68 11.13 -2.33
C GLU A 43 -8.41 12.00 -2.34
N GLU A 44 -8.08 12.58 -3.49
CA GLU A 44 -6.90 13.46 -3.63
C GLU A 44 -6.98 14.71 -2.74
N ASN A 45 -8.20 15.16 -2.42
CA ASN A 45 -8.45 16.30 -1.55
C ASN A 45 -8.62 15.93 -0.07
N ASP A 46 -8.37 14.66 0.31
CA ASP A 46 -8.40 14.26 1.72
C ASP A 46 -7.45 15.13 2.56
N PRO A 47 -7.86 15.54 3.77
CA PRO A 47 -7.03 16.37 4.65
C PRO A 47 -5.64 15.78 4.94
N LEU A 48 -5.52 14.45 5.06
CA LEU A 48 -4.24 13.78 5.27
C LEU A 48 -3.33 13.91 4.05
N VAL A 49 -3.88 13.75 2.84
CA VAL A 49 -3.14 13.95 1.57
C VAL A 49 -2.65 15.40 1.49
N SER A 50 -3.54 16.36 1.78
CA SER A 50 -3.21 17.78 1.75
C SER A 50 -2.13 18.15 2.76
N ALA A 51 -2.17 17.61 3.98
CA ALA A 51 -1.16 17.83 5.01
C ALA A 51 0.20 17.26 4.58
N LEU A 52 0.23 16.02 4.07
CA LEU A 52 1.45 15.39 3.57
C LEU A 52 2.06 16.17 2.39
N GLN A 53 1.26 16.61 1.43
CA GLN A 53 1.72 17.39 0.29
C GLN A 53 2.36 18.72 0.72
N LYS A 54 1.73 19.44 1.66
CA LYS A 54 2.29 20.68 2.23
C LYS A 54 3.63 20.43 2.92
N ALA A 55 3.68 19.41 3.79
CA ALA A 55 4.88 19.03 4.50
C ALA A 55 6.00 18.63 3.53
N HIS A 56 5.72 17.79 2.55
CA HIS A 56 6.70 17.38 1.56
C HIS A 56 7.20 18.57 0.71
N CYS A 57 6.31 19.43 0.27
CA CYS A 57 6.68 20.63 -0.49
C CYS A 57 7.61 21.53 0.32
N SER A 58 7.37 21.73 1.62
CA SER A 58 8.23 22.54 2.48
C SER A 58 9.62 21.95 2.71
N VAL A 59 9.74 20.61 2.71
CA VAL A 59 11.02 19.91 2.94
C VAL A 59 11.81 19.68 1.64
N ALA A 60 11.12 19.32 0.56
CA ALA A 60 11.72 18.88 -0.70
C ALA A 60 11.55 19.87 -1.87
N GLY A 61 10.82 20.98 -1.67
CA GLY A 61 10.60 22.01 -2.69
C GLY A 61 9.70 21.60 -3.86
N ARG A 62 9.04 20.43 -3.76
CA ARG A 62 8.20 19.91 -4.84
C ARG A 62 7.02 19.12 -4.30
N VAL A 63 5.96 19.02 -5.09
CA VAL A 63 4.77 18.20 -4.82
C VAL A 63 5.08 16.73 -5.13
N LEU A 64 4.49 15.83 -4.34
CA LEU A 64 4.57 14.38 -4.61
C LEU A 64 3.59 13.99 -5.72
N PRO A 65 3.98 13.12 -6.64
CA PRO A 65 3.01 12.45 -7.50
C PRO A 65 2.11 11.55 -6.63
N VAL A 66 0.81 11.58 -6.91
CA VAL A 66 -0.18 10.71 -6.28
C VAL A 66 -0.50 9.57 -7.25
N GLY A 67 -0.68 8.36 -6.74
CA GLY A 67 -0.97 7.22 -7.58
C GLY A 67 -1.25 5.94 -6.79
N ALA A 68 -1.64 4.90 -7.52
CA ALA A 68 -1.86 3.59 -6.93
C ALA A 68 -0.52 2.91 -6.63
N LYS A 69 -0.44 2.24 -5.49
CA LYS A 69 0.67 1.35 -5.16
C LYS A 69 0.37 -0.09 -5.63
N PRO A 70 1.35 -0.83 -6.14
CA PRO A 70 1.15 -2.19 -6.65
C PRO A 70 1.31 -3.27 -5.57
N PHE A 71 1.21 -2.92 -4.28
CA PHE A 71 1.40 -3.84 -3.14
C PHE A 71 0.44 -3.50 -2.01
N VAL A 72 0.26 -4.44 -1.08
CA VAL A 72 -0.46 -4.26 0.18
C VAL A 72 0.48 -3.85 1.30
N ASP A 73 -0.04 -3.08 2.26
CA ASP A 73 0.63 -2.72 3.50
C ASP A 73 -0.39 -2.55 4.63
N ASP A 74 0.05 -2.12 5.80
CA ASP A 74 -0.80 -1.94 6.96
C ASP A 74 -1.92 -0.92 6.77
N GLY A 75 -1.82 -0.02 5.78
CA GLY A 75 -2.89 0.92 5.42
C GLY A 75 -4.19 0.22 5.07
N ASN A 76 -4.12 -0.94 4.42
CA ASN A 76 -5.29 -1.76 4.13
C ASN A 76 -6.01 -2.20 5.41
N GLN A 77 -5.26 -2.54 6.48
CA GLN A 77 -5.82 -2.95 7.77
C GLN A 77 -6.42 -1.77 8.54
N PHE A 78 -5.75 -0.60 8.52
CA PHE A 78 -6.26 0.60 9.18
C PHE A 78 -7.62 1.00 8.62
N ILE A 79 -7.77 1.00 7.32
CA ILE A 79 -9.05 1.36 6.68
C ILE A 79 -10.10 0.26 6.90
N ALA A 80 -9.77 -1.01 6.62
CA ALA A 80 -10.74 -2.10 6.67
C ALA A 80 -11.25 -2.39 8.09
N ARG A 81 -10.40 -2.27 9.12
CA ARG A 81 -10.75 -2.64 10.49
C ARG A 81 -11.12 -1.45 11.38
N ALA A 82 -10.54 -0.30 11.14
CA ALA A 82 -10.69 0.86 12.01
C ALA A 82 -11.34 2.08 11.33
N GLY A 83 -11.57 2.05 10.02
CA GLY A 83 -12.07 3.20 9.27
C GLY A 83 -11.11 4.40 9.31
N ILE A 84 -9.82 4.15 9.57
CA ILE A 84 -8.80 5.19 9.65
C ILE A 84 -8.20 5.41 8.27
N THR A 85 -8.30 6.63 7.75
CA THR A 85 -7.65 7.01 6.50
C THR A 85 -6.14 6.74 6.55
N ALA A 86 -5.62 6.09 5.52
CA ALA A 86 -4.22 5.78 5.41
C ALA A 86 -3.68 6.11 4.02
N LEU A 87 -2.43 6.50 3.95
CA LEU A 87 -1.68 6.66 2.72
C LEU A 87 -0.27 6.09 2.89
N THR A 88 0.36 5.71 1.80
CA THR A 88 1.71 5.17 1.81
C THR A 88 2.69 6.20 1.30
N HIS A 89 3.70 6.49 2.08
CA HIS A 89 4.84 7.32 1.74
C HIS A 89 6.08 6.79 2.47
N GLY A 90 7.24 6.93 1.87
CA GLY A 90 8.48 6.47 2.49
C GLY A 90 9.72 6.93 1.74
N PRO A 91 10.92 6.55 2.23
CA PRO A 91 12.17 6.86 1.55
C PRO A 91 12.33 6.02 0.27
N ALA A 92 13.10 6.55 -0.68
CA ALA A 92 13.53 5.78 -1.83
C ALA A 92 14.53 4.69 -1.38
N ALA A 93 14.03 3.48 -1.19
CA ALA A 93 14.83 2.33 -0.83
C ALA A 93 15.32 1.59 -2.09
N HIS A 94 16.46 0.92 -1.98
CA HIS A 94 17.02 0.05 -3.01
C HIS A 94 17.04 -1.39 -2.52
N GLY A 95 16.74 -2.34 -3.40
CA GLY A 95 16.83 -3.76 -3.12
C GLY A 95 15.82 -4.26 -2.09
N ALA A 96 14.61 -3.68 -2.05
CA ALA A 96 13.55 -4.11 -1.15
C ALA A 96 13.34 -5.63 -1.20
N HIS A 97 13.17 -6.26 -0.03
CA HIS A 97 13.03 -7.70 0.15
C HIS A 97 14.25 -8.54 -0.28
N THR A 98 15.43 -7.95 -0.31
CA THR A 98 16.68 -8.65 -0.57
C THR A 98 17.71 -8.41 0.53
N THR A 99 18.80 -9.19 0.55
CA THR A 99 19.94 -9.00 1.46
C THR A 99 20.74 -7.71 1.16
N GLN A 100 20.42 -7.02 0.07
CA GLN A 100 21.04 -5.76 -0.35
C GLN A 100 20.13 -4.55 -0.08
N GLU A 101 19.06 -4.74 0.68
CA GLU A 101 18.14 -3.66 1.00
C GLU A 101 18.86 -2.54 1.77
N ARG A 102 18.72 -1.34 1.28
CA ARG A 102 19.35 -0.15 1.87
C ARG A 102 18.59 1.13 1.53
N VAL A 103 18.73 2.11 2.41
CA VAL A 103 18.24 3.48 2.23
C VAL A 103 19.32 4.45 2.73
N SER A 104 19.44 5.62 2.12
CA SER A 104 20.39 6.63 2.60
C SER A 104 19.89 7.29 3.90
N VAL A 105 20.83 7.72 4.75
CA VAL A 105 20.51 8.44 5.98
C VAL A 105 19.80 9.76 5.67
N ASP A 106 20.21 10.46 4.59
CA ASP A 106 19.60 11.72 4.17
C ASP A 106 18.11 11.52 3.79
N GLU A 107 17.79 10.42 3.08
CA GLU A 107 16.41 10.08 2.77
C GLU A 107 15.58 9.79 4.04
N LEU A 108 16.15 9.05 5.00
CA LEU A 108 15.47 8.81 6.29
C LEU A 108 15.21 10.12 7.03
N LEU A 109 16.19 11.00 7.12
CA LEU A 109 16.03 12.30 7.78
C LEU A 109 15.01 13.19 7.06
N ARG A 110 15.01 13.18 5.73
CA ARG A 110 14.02 13.90 4.92
C ARG A 110 12.60 13.40 5.20
N VAL A 111 12.40 12.09 5.18
CA VAL A 111 11.08 11.48 5.44
C VAL A 111 10.62 11.72 6.88
N ALA A 112 11.51 11.62 7.86
CA ALA A 112 11.19 11.90 9.26
C ALA A 112 10.70 13.35 9.44
N ARG A 113 11.33 14.33 8.79
CA ARG A 113 10.88 15.72 8.79
C ARG A 113 9.49 15.89 8.16
N VAL A 114 9.26 15.23 7.02
CA VAL A 114 7.94 15.24 6.36
C VAL A 114 6.88 14.69 7.30
N TYR A 115 7.12 13.56 7.95
CA TYR A 115 6.16 12.96 8.88
C TYR A 115 5.87 13.85 10.09
N ALA A 116 6.89 14.43 10.70
CA ALA A 116 6.71 15.35 11.81
C ALA A 116 5.84 16.57 11.42
N LEU A 117 6.11 17.18 10.27
CA LEU A 117 5.33 18.31 9.79
C LEU A 117 3.92 17.90 9.35
N THR A 118 3.73 16.70 8.81
CA THR A 118 2.41 16.16 8.49
C THR A 118 1.59 15.99 9.74
N ALA A 119 2.14 15.38 10.79
CA ALA A 119 1.47 15.20 12.08
C ALA A 119 1.07 16.54 12.71
N LEU A 120 1.97 17.51 12.74
CA LEU A 120 1.69 18.85 13.25
C LEU A 120 0.60 19.59 12.45
N GLY A 121 0.55 19.38 11.15
CA GLY A 121 -0.44 20.02 10.28
C GLY A 121 -1.79 19.31 10.22
N PHE A 122 -1.81 18.00 10.49
CA PHE A 122 -3.02 17.16 10.44
C PHE A 122 -3.70 17.03 11.80
N CYS A 123 -2.93 16.97 12.89
CA CYS A 123 -3.42 16.87 14.26
C CYS A 123 -3.23 18.22 14.97
N PRO A 124 -4.09 19.23 14.72
CA PRO A 124 -4.03 20.46 15.50
C PRO A 124 -4.37 20.12 16.95
N GLY A 125 -3.51 20.56 17.90
CA GLY A 125 -3.71 20.39 19.32
C GLY A 125 -4.95 21.14 19.84
#